data_cf5cdbcfe0e2172631ce690f893a132e
#
_entry.id   cf5cdbcfe0e2172631ce690f893a132e
#
_cell.length_a   1.000
_cell.length_b   1.000
_cell.length_c   1.000
_cell.angle_alpha   90.00
_cell.angle_beta   90.00
_cell.angle_gamma   90.00
#
_symmetry.space_group_name_H-M   'P 1'
#
loop_
_entity.id
_entity.type
_entity.pdbx_description
1 polymer ?
#
loop_
_entity_poly.entity_id
_entity_poly.type
_entity_poly.pdbx_seq_one_letter_code
_entity_poly.pdbx_strand_id
1 'polypeptide(L)'
;MTETLSLRAKIEQSPMGAYQWMIVAMAAIMNLLDGFDVLALAFTATAIRNEFGLTRIELGYLLSAGLFGMAAGSLFLAPLADKIGRRPLLLMAVLLSTIGMLGSAFISQYQWLGFWRVITGLGVGGILVGTNVITSEYSSRKWRSFAISVYAAGFGVGAVLGGMFAVMLQGEYGWRSVFLAGAILTGLFLVLLFIWLPESIDFLTTKQPKNAEVRLNLIAKKIGLASDWKLPEKIEKVKTKLPISQLFSEKYLHSTLLIWTAFFAIMFSFYFISSWTPALLKEAGMTTEQSVSVGMMISLGGTCGALIYGLLA
;
A
#
# COMPACT_ATOMS: atom_id res chain seq x y z
N MET A 1 -37.07 -11.04 19.59
CA MET A 1 -36.55 -10.60 18.27
C MET A 1 -35.06 -10.80 18.32
N THR A 2 -34.56 -11.88 17.72
CA THR A 2 -33.12 -12.13 17.57
C THR A 2 -32.57 -11.07 16.61
N GLU A 3 -31.78 -10.12 17.12
CA GLU A 3 -31.00 -9.21 16.28
C GLU A 3 -30.18 -10.07 15.31
N THR A 4 -30.50 -10.01 14.03
CA THR A 4 -29.70 -10.63 12.99
C THR A 4 -28.37 -9.88 12.94
N LEU A 5 -27.36 -10.44 13.63
CA LEU A 5 -26.00 -9.94 13.60
C LEU A 5 -25.56 -9.76 12.13
N SER A 6 -25.02 -8.60 11.79
CA SER A 6 -24.48 -8.38 10.44
C SER A 6 -23.37 -9.39 10.13
N LEU A 7 -23.16 -9.76 8.86
CA LEU A 7 -22.09 -10.68 8.46
C LEU A 7 -20.73 -10.22 9.03
N ARG A 8 -20.47 -8.93 9.06
CA ARG A 8 -19.25 -8.35 9.64
C ARG A 8 -19.12 -8.68 11.13
N ALA A 9 -20.20 -8.47 11.91
CA ALA A 9 -20.19 -8.80 13.33
C ALA A 9 -19.94 -10.29 13.58
N LYS A 10 -20.44 -11.17 12.69
CA LYS A 10 -20.20 -12.60 12.79
C LYS A 10 -18.75 -12.98 12.45
N ILE A 11 -18.15 -12.34 11.46
CA ILE A 11 -16.72 -12.49 11.12
C ILE A 11 -15.84 -12.07 12.29
N GLU A 12 -16.18 -10.96 12.96
CA GLU A 12 -15.42 -10.47 14.12
C GLU A 12 -15.38 -11.46 15.28
N GLN A 13 -16.43 -12.24 15.45
CA GLN A 13 -16.57 -13.23 16.54
C GLN A 13 -16.08 -14.63 16.15
N SER A 14 -15.90 -14.90 14.87
CA SER A 14 -15.53 -16.23 14.35
C SER A 14 -14.00 -16.41 14.32
N PRO A 15 -13.49 -17.65 14.43
CA PRO A 15 -12.08 -17.93 14.17
C PRO A 15 -11.72 -17.61 12.71
N MET A 16 -10.48 -17.22 12.46
CA MET A 16 -10.01 -16.96 11.10
C MET A 16 -9.80 -18.27 10.32
N GLY A 17 -10.49 -18.38 9.18
CA GLY A 17 -10.31 -19.46 8.22
C GLY A 17 -9.20 -19.22 7.20
N ALA A 18 -8.86 -20.25 6.42
CA ALA A 18 -7.82 -20.18 5.37
C ALA A 18 -8.10 -19.07 4.32
N TYR A 19 -9.37 -18.87 3.95
CA TYR A 19 -9.76 -17.84 2.99
C TYR A 19 -9.45 -16.41 3.50
N GLN A 20 -9.68 -16.16 4.79
CA GLN A 20 -9.37 -14.86 5.42
C GLN A 20 -7.86 -14.62 5.48
N TRP A 21 -7.08 -15.63 5.86
CA TRP A 21 -5.61 -15.54 5.82
C TRP A 21 -5.06 -15.36 4.40
N MET A 22 -5.68 -15.96 3.40
CA MET A 22 -5.33 -15.70 2.00
C MET A 22 -5.53 -14.21 1.63
N ILE A 23 -6.63 -13.58 2.09
CA ILE A 23 -6.88 -12.15 1.85
C ILE A 23 -5.82 -11.29 2.55
N VAL A 24 -5.47 -11.62 3.79
CA VAL A 24 -4.38 -10.95 4.53
C VAL A 24 -3.04 -11.11 3.80
N ALA A 25 -2.74 -12.32 3.30
CA ALA A 25 -1.54 -12.58 2.52
C ALA A 25 -1.51 -11.76 1.21
N MET A 26 -2.64 -11.66 0.49
CA MET A 26 -2.73 -10.82 -0.70
C MET A 26 -2.50 -9.34 -0.37
N ALA A 27 -3.06 -8.84 0.74
CA ALA A 27 -2.82 -7.48 1.21
C ALA A 27 -1.33 -7.27 1.57
N ALA A 28 -0.70 -8.25 2.25
CA ALA A 28 0.72 -8.20 2.57
C ALA A 28 1.61 -8.21 1.33
N ILE A 29 1.25 -8.99 0.29
CA ILE A 29 1.99 -9.01 -0.98
C ILE A 29 1.80 -7.68 -1.74
N MET A 30 0.61 -7.07 -1.74
CA MET A 30 0.44 -5.72 -2.31
C MET A 30 1.39 -4.73 -1.64
N ASN A 31 1.44 -4.73 -0.32
CA ASN A 31 2.32 -3.83 0.43
C ASN A 31 3.82 -4.18 0.27
N LEU A 32 4.14 -5.46 0.03
CA LEU A 32 5.49 -5.91 -0.32
C LEU A 32 5.91 -5.32 -1.68
N LEU A 33 5.05 -5.37 -2.68
CA LEU A 33 5.33 -4.79 -4.00
C LEU A 33 5.45 -3.26 -3.92
N ASP A 34 4.68 -2.60 -3.06
CA ASP A 34 4.84 -1.17 -2.78
C ASP A 34 6.19 -0.85 -2.14
N GLY A 35 6.62 -1.63 -1.14
CA GLY A 35 7.94 -1.47 -0.51
C GLY A 35 9.08 -1.66 -1.49
N PHE A 36 8.97 -2.65 -2.38
CA PHE A 36 9.89 -2.85 -3.50
C PHE A 36 9.95 -1.61 -4.39
N ASP A 37 8.81 -1.09 -4.85
CA ASP A 37 8.74 0.02 -5.79
C ASP A 37 9.27 1.34 -5.21
N VAL A 38 8.83 1.69 -4.00
CA VAL A 38 9.22 2.93 -3.33
C VAL A 38 10.73 3.01 -3.15
N LEU A 39 11.38 1.88 -2.79
CA LEU A 39 12.83 1.84 -2.54
C LEU A 39 13.66 1.46 -3.75
N ALA A 40 13.08 0.92 -4.82
CA ALA A 40 13.79 0.64 -6.06
C ALA A 40 14.51 1.88 -6.60
N LEU A 41 13.85 3.06 -6.56
CA LEU A 41 14.47 4.30 -6.97
C LEU A 41 15.61 4.73 -6.04
N ALA A 42 15.46 4.58 -4.72
CA ALA A 42 16.51 4.91 -3.75
C ALA A 42 17.76 4.04 -3.94
N PHE A 43 17.59 2.75 -4.18
CA PHE A 43 18.69 1.81 -4.38
C PHE A 43 19.38 1.95 -5.74
N THR A 44 18.68 2.48 -6.74
CA THR A 44 19.24 2.74 -8.08
C THR A 44 19.64 4.20 -8.28
N ALA A 45 19.42 5.07 -7.29
CA ALA A 45 19.59 6.52 -7.37
C ALA A 45 20.98 6.95 -7.87
N THR A 46 22.04 6.31 -7.38
CA THR A 46 23.42 6.62 -7.79
C THR A 46 23.68 6.25 -9.27
N ALA A 47 23.18 5.12 -9.73
CA ALA A 47 23.32 4.71 -11.13
C ALA A 47 22.57 5.66 -12.08
N ILE A 48 21.34 6.04 -11.71
CA ILE A 48 20.50 7.01 -12.44
C ILE A 48 21.19 8.38 -12.49
N ARG A 49 21.70 8.86 -11.34
CA ARG A 49 22.42 10.13 -11.25
C ARG A 49 23.64 10.16 -12.17
N ASN A 50 24.44 9.11 -12.18
CA ASN A 50 25.65 9.03 -13.00
C ASN A 50 25.32 8.97 -14.50
N GLU A 51 24.27 8.22 -14.89
CA GLU A 51 23.91 8.10 -16.30
C GLU A 51 23.38 9.41 -16.88
N PHE A 52 22.55 10.14 -16.13
CA PHE A 52 21.92 11.38 -16.60
C PHE A 52 22.70 12.65 -16.18
N GLY A 53 23.80 12.51 -15.43
CA GLY A 53 24.57 13.66 -14.94
C GLY A 53 23.81 14.58 -13.97
N LEU A 54 22.91 14.01 -13.15
CA LEU A 54 21.99 14.78 -12.32
C LEU A 54 22.71 15.46 -11.15
N THR A 55 22.28 16.66 -10.84
CA THR A 55 22.59 17.35 -9.59
C THR A 55 21.89 16.67 -8.41
N ARG A 56 22.32 16.97 -7.17
CA ARG A 56 21.62 16.49 -5.96
C ARG A 56 20.18 16.99 -5.87
N ILE A 57 19.91 18.19 -6.38
CA ILE A 57 18.57 18.79 -6.39
C ILE A 57 17.65 18.01 -7.34
N GLU A 58 18.10 17.72 -8.57
CA GLU A 58 17.32 16.94 -9.54
C GLU A 58 17.06 15.53 -9.06
N LEU A 59 18.04 14.88 -8.42
CA LEU A 59 17.84 13.59 -7.77
C LEU A 59 16.77 13.70 -6.66
N GLY A 60 16.80 14.76 -5.86
CA GLY A 60 15.78 15.03 -4.85
C GLY A 60 14.37 15.15 -5.44
N TYR A 61 14.21 15.82 -6.58
CA TYR A 61 12.93 15.90 -7.29
C TYR A 61 12.45 14.50 -7.74
N LEU A 62 13.35 13.68 -8.27
CA LEU A 62 12.99 12.31 -8.67
C LEU A 62 12.55 11.44 -7.47
N LEU A 63 13.31 11.47 -6.37
CA LEU A 63 12.95 10.74 -5.14
C LEU A 63 11.61 11.20 -4.56
N SER A 64 11.31 12.50 -4.67
CA SER A 64 10.05 13.07 -4.18
C SER A 64 8.87 12.81 -5.10
N ALA A 65 9.07 12.61 -6.40
CA ALA A 65 8.01 12.48 -7.40
C ALA A 65 7.03 11.34 -7.06
N GLY A 66 7.54 10.18 -6.65
CA GLY A 66 6.73 9.06 -6.21
C GLY A 66 5.89 9.38 -4.96
N LEU A 67 6.48 10.10 -4.00
CA LEU A 67 5.78 10.50 -2.77
C LEU A 67 4.66 11.50 -3.06
N PHE A 68 4.85 12.46 -3.97
CA PHE A 68 3.78 13.34 -4.45
C PHE A 68 2.67 12.56 -5.13
N GLY A 69 3.02 11.59 -5.98
CA GLY A 69 2.05 10.68 -6.58
C GLY A 69 1.26 9.91 -5.52
N MET A 70 1.91 9.39 -4.50
CA MET A 70 1.29 8.65 -3.39
C MET A 70 0.33 9.53 -2.58
N ALA A 71 0.72 10.76 -2.26
CA ALA A 71 -0.15 11.71 -1.59
C ALA A 71 -1.40 12.03 -2.44
N ALA A 72 -1.23 12.30 -3.74
CA ALA A 72 -2.33 12.52 -4.66
C ALA A 72 -3.22 11.28 -4.80
N GLY A 73 -2.64 10.07 -4.92
CA GLY A 73 -3.37 8.81 -4.95
C GLY A 73 -4.22 8.60 -3.72
N SER A 74 -3.67 8.80 -2.54
CA SER A 74 -4.40 8.69 -1.27
C SER A 74 -5.54 9.71 -1.17
N LEU A 75 -5.34 10.93 -1.66
CA LEU A 75 -6.35 11.99 -1.61
C LEU A 75 -7.49 11.77 -2.59
N PHE A 76 -7.19 11.40 -3.84
CA PHE A 76 -8.18 11.32 -4.91
C PHE A 76 -8.79 9.91 -5.07
N LEU A 77 -8.01 8.85 -4.84
CA LEU A 77 -8.50 7.49 -5.02
C LEU A 77 -9.26 6.98 -3.79
N ALA A 78 -8.98 7.48 -2.57
CA ALA A 78 -9.75 7.06 -1.39
C ALA A 78 -11.25 7.34 -1.50
N PRO A 79 -11.70 8.56 -1.89
CA PRO A 79 -13.13 8.82 -2.10
C PRO A 79 -13.74 8.02 -3.27
N LEU A 80 -12.92 7.66 -4.27
CA LEU A 80 -13.35 6.83 -5.39
C LEU A 80 -13.67 5.40 -4.94
N ALA A 81 -12.91 4.85 -3.98
CA ALA A 81 -13.18 3.55 -3.37
C ALA A 81 -14.58 3.44 -2.79
N ASP A 82 -15.10 4.53 -2.19
CA ASP A 82 -16.44 4.57 -1.64
C ASP A 82 -17.55 4.59 -2.70
N LYS A 83 -17.21 4.95 -3.95
CA LYS A 83 -18.15 5.01 -5.07
C LYS A 83 -18.17 3.72 -5.89
N ILE A 84 -16.98 3.20 -6.26
CA ILE A 84 -16.84 2.07 -7.18
C ILE A 84 -16.57 0.73 -6.49
N GLY A 85 -16.18 0.74 -5.21
CA GLY A 85 -15.77 -0.44 -4.44
C GLY A 85 -14.26 -0.53 -4.22
N ARG A 86 -13.87 -1.33 -3.23
CA ARG A 86 -12.44 -1.50 -2.88
C ARG A 86 -11.71 -2.36 -3.90
N ARG A 87 -12.35 -3.42 -4.39
CA ARG A 87 -11.76 -4.32 -5.39
C ARG A 87 -11.39 -3.62 -6.70
N PRO A 88 -12.30 -2.91 -7.39
CA PRO A 88 -11.94 -2.17 -8.61
C PRO A 88 -10.87 -1.12 -8.37
N LEU A 89 -10.93 -0.42 -7.22
CA LEU A 89 -9.89 0.55 -6.85
C LEU A 89 -8.52 -0.11 -6.77
N LEU A 90 -8.39 -1.22 -6.03
CA LEU A 90 -7.12 -1.91 -5.84
C LEU A 90 -6.57 -2.47 -7.14
N LEU A 91 -7.42 -3.03 -8.01
CA LEU A 91 -7.01 -3.48 -9.34
C LEU A 91 -6.48 -2.32 -10.20
N MET A 92 -7.16 -1.15 -10.20
CA MET A 92 -6.67 0.05 -10.90
C MET A 92 -5.37 0.56 -10.29
N ALA A 93 -5.24 0.56 -8.98
CA ALA A 93 -4.07 1.05 -8.27
C ALA A 93 -2.83 0.19 -8.58
N VAL A 94 -2.95 -1.14 -8.53
CA VAL A 94 -1.87 -2.06 -8.91
C VAL A 94 -1.54 -1.97 -10.39
N LEU A 95 -2.55 -1.77 -11.26
CA LEU A 95 -2.33 -1.53 -12.70
C LEU A 95 -1.52 -0.25 -12.94
N LEU A 96 -1.86 0.85 -12.26
CA LEU A 96 -1.11 2.11 -12.33
C LEU A 96 0.34 1.93 -11.88
N SER A 97 0.58 1.22 -10.77
CA SER A 97 1.93 0.90 -10.31
C SER A 97 2.69 0.07 -11.35
N THR A 98 2.05 -0.96 -11.92
CA THR A 98 2.66 -1.79 -12.98
C THR A 98 3.07 -0.96 -14.19
N ILE A 99 2.16 -0.12 -14.70
CA ILE A 99 2.42 0.75 -15.87
C ILE A 99 3.52 1.76 -15.55
N GLY A 100 3.50 2.36 -14.34
CA GLY A 100 4.51 3.33 -13.92
C GLY A 100 5.90 2.73 -13.80
N MET A 101 6.03 1.51 -13.24
CA MET A 101 7.30 0.79 -13.21
C MET A 101 7.77 0.39 -14.60
N LEU A 102 6.87 -0.13 -15.43
CA LEU A 102 7.20 -0.49 -16.81
C LEU A 102 7.67 0.75 -17.59
N GLY A 103 6.94 1.85 -17.50
CA GLY A 103 7.34 3.11 -18.13
C GLY A 103 8.71 3.59 -17.66
N SER A 104 9.02 3.46 -16.36
CA SER A 104 10.32 3.82 -15.79
C SER A 104 11.47 3.01 -16.34
N ALA A 105 11.26 1.75 -16.75
CA ALA A 105 12.29 0.88 -17.31
C ALA A 105 12.71 1.30 -18.74
N PHE A 106 11.85 1.98 -19.51
CA PHE A 106 12.09 2.28 -20.93
C PHE A 106 12.38 3.76 -21.24
N ILE A 107 12.67 4.58 -20.23
CA ILE A 107 12.92 6.01 -20.42
C ILE A 107 14.30 6.28 -21.02
N SER A 108 14.37 7.36 -21.82
CA SER A 108 15.62 7.90 -22.34
C SER A 108 16.00 9.26 -21.73
N GLN A 109 15.09 9.90 -21.00
CA GLN A 109 15.29 11.20 -20.35
C GLN A 109 14.76 11.15 -18.93
N TYR A 110 15.47 11.78 -17.98
CA TYR A 110 15.15 11.71 -16.55
C TYR A 110 13.81 12.38 -16.18
N GLN A 111 13.36 13.38 -16.96
CA GLN A 111 12.07 14.03 -16.74
C GLN A 111 10.90 13.03 -16.86
N TRP A 112 10.98 12.12 -17.84
CA TRP A 112 9.99 11.05 -18.00
C TRP A 112 10.05 10.05 -16.84
N LEU A 113 11.22 9.85 -16.24
CA LEU A 113 11.31 9.04 -15.02
C LEU A 113 10.47 9.65 -13.89
N GLY A 114 10.61 10.96 -13.68
CA GLY A 114 9.79 11.67 -12.69
C GLY A 114 8.28 11.53 -12.94
N PHE A 115 7.86 11.66 -14.20
CA PHE A 115 6.44 11.45 -14.59
C PHE A 115 5.97 10.03 -14.24
N TRP A 116 6.72 9.00 -14.65
CA TRP A 116 6.34 7.61 -14.36
C TRP A 116 6.36 7.30 -12.87
N ARG A 117 7.26 7.93 -12.09
CA ARG A 117 7.25 7.84 -10.63
C ARG A 117 5.99 8.42 -10.00
N VAL A 118 5.47 9.53 -10.53
CA VAL A 118 4.17 10.08 -10.09
C VAL A 118 3.04 9.08 -10.38
N ILE A 119 3.03 8.47 -11.57
CA ILE A 119 2.01 7.45 -11.93
C ILE A 119 2.09 6.23 -11.00
N THR A 120 3.31 5.72 -10.73
CA THR A 120 3.49 4.62 -9.78
C THR A 120 2.99 5.02 -8.39
N GLY A 121 3.37 6.20 -7.93
CA GLY A 121 2.96 6.73 -6.63
C GLY A 121 1.44 6.86 -6.50
N LEU A 122 0.73 7.31 -7.54
CA LEU A 122 -0.74 7.32 -7.57
C LEU A 122 -1.31 5.93 -7.26
N GLY A 123 -0.75 4.88 -7.88
CA GLY A 123 -1.11 3.50 -7.60
C GLY A 123 -0.86 3.13 -6.15
N VAL A 124 0.35 3.37 -5.64
CA VAL A 124 0.73 3.09 -4.24
C VAL A 124 -0.22 3.75 -3.24
N GLY A 125 -0.56 5.04 -3.45
CA GLY A 125 -1.51 5.76 -2.60
C GLY A 125 -2.89 5.10 -2.56
N GLY A 126 -3.38 4.57 -3.70
CA GLY A 126 -4.62 3.80 -3.78
C GLY A 126 -4.56 2.46 -3.06
N ILE A 127 -3.43 1.74 -3.19
CA ILE A 127 -3.19 0.46 -2.51
C ILE A 127 -3.23 0.64 -1.00
N LEU A 128 -2.50 1.61 -0.44
CA LEU A 128 -2.43 1.85 1.00
C LEU A 128 -3.81 2.04 1.63
N VAL A 129 -4.68 2.82 0.99
CA VAL A 129 -6.05 3.07 1.50
C VAL A 129 -6.93 1.84 1.39
N GLY A 130 -6.88 1.13 0.26
CA GLY A 130 -7.78 0.00 -0.01
C GLY A 130 -7.42 -1.25 0.77
N THR A 131 -6.14 -1.59 0.88
CA THR A 131 -5.66 -2.82 1.54
C THR A 131 -5.88 -2.84 3.03
N ASN A 132 -5.66 -1.72 3.73
CA ASN A 132 -5.89 -1.62 5.17
C ASN A 132 -7.36 -1.91 5.50
N VAL A 133 -8.29 -1.33 4.73
CA VAL A 133 -9.74 -1.53 4.92
C VAL A 133 -10.10 -3.01 4.70
N ILE A 134 -9.70 -3.61 3.59
CA ILE A 134 -10.00 -5.02 3.30
C ILE A 134 -9.41 -5.94 4.38
N THR A 135 -8.15 -5.74 4.78
CA THR A 135 -7.51 -6.51 5.84
C THR A 135 -8.32 -6.45 7.14
N SER A 136 -8.76 -5.25 7.53
CA SER A 136 -9.56 -5.04 8.75
C SER A 136 -10.94 -5.69 8.66
N GLU A 137 -11.62 -5.60 7.50
CA GLU A 137 -12.98 -6.13 7.32
C GLU A 137 -13.02 -7.66 7.34
N TYR A 138 -12.00 -8.31 6.80
CA TYR A 138 -11.92 -9.77 6.75
C TYR A 138 -11.25 -10.40 7.96
N SER A 139 -10.72 -9.61 8.89
CA SER A 139 -10.06 -10.12 10.10
C SER A 139 -11.02 -10.24 11.27
N SER A 140 -10.92 -11.35 12.04
CA SER A 140 -11.63 -11.49 13.31
C SER A 140 -11.08 -10.49 14.34
N ARG A 141 -11.89 -10.17 15.35
CA ARG A 141 -11.50 -9.22 16.41
C ARG A 141 -10.19 -9.62 17.10
N LYS A 142 -10.02 -10.91 17.36
CA LYS A 142 -8.82 -11.46 18.02
C LYS A 142 -7.55 -11.28 17.20
N TRP A 143 -7.63 -11.42 15.87
CA TRP A 143 -6.46 -11.46 14.99
C TRP A 143 -6.26 -10.17 14.17
N ARG A 144 -7.14 -9.18 14.34
CA ARG A 144 -7.12 -7.95 13.52
C ARG A 144 -5.80 -7.19 13.64
N SER A 145 -5.33 -6.96 14.87
CA SER A 145 -4.06 -6.26 15.10
C SER A 145 -2.89 -7.01 14.44
N PHE A 146 -2.82 -8.32 14.62
CA PHE A 146 -1.78 -9.13 14.00
C PHE A 146 -1.90 -9.17 12.47
N ALA A 147 -3.09 -9.28 11.90
CA ALA A 147 -3.32 -9.24 10.46
C ALA A 147 -2.88 -7.91 9.84
N ILE A 148 -3.17 -6.78 10.50
CA ILE A 148 -2.71 -5.45 10.09
C ILE A 148 -1.17 -5.36 10.19
N SER A 149 -0.56 -5.96 11.19
CA SER A 149 0.90 -5.97 11.33
C SER A 149 1.58 -6.85 10.28
N VAL A 150 1.00 -7.98 9.92
CA VAL A 150 1.46 -8.83 8.80
C VAL A 150 1.37 -8.07 7.48
N TYR A 151 0.26 -7.37 7.24
CA TYR A 151 0.11 -6.48 6.09
C TYR A 151 1.21 -5.40 6.09
N ALA A 152 1.39 -4.68 7.20
CA ALA A 152 2.36 -3.60 7.31
C ALA A 152 3.82 -4.09 7.16
N ALA A 153 4.14 -5.26 7.70
CA ALA A 153 5.44 -5.90 7.57
C ALA A 153 5.81 -6.21 6.11
N GLY A 154 4.81 -6.40 5.24
CA GLY A 154 5.00 -6.60 3.81
C GLY A 154 5.87 -5.52 3.17
N PHE A 155 5.68 -4.25 3.54
CA PHE A 155 6.47 -3.13 3.02
C PHE A 155 7.98 -3.31 3.26
N GLY A 156 8.37 -3.64 4.49
CA GLY A 156 9.78 -3.81 4.83
C GLY A 156 10.40 -5.05 4.17
N VAL A 157 9.63 -6.15 4.05
CA VAL A 157 10.07 -7.34 3.30
C VAL A 157 10.27 -6.97 1.82
N GLY A 158 9.36 -6.22 1.24
CA GLY A 158 9.46 -5.73 -0.14
C GLY A 158 10.69 -4.84 -0.37
N ALA A 159 10.99 -3.98 0.59
CA ALA A 159 12.18 -3.14 0.59
C ALA A 159 13.48 -3.99 0.59
N VAL A 160 13.52 -5.04 1.41
CA VAL A 160 14.69 -5.97 1.44
C VAL A 160 14.82 -6.70 0.10
N LEU A 161 13.73 -7.25 -0.44
CA LEU A 161 13.75 -7.90 -1.74
C LEU A 161 14.15 -6.92 -2.86
N GLY A 162 13.63 -5.69 -2.83
CA GLY A 162 14.00 -4.62 -3.76
C GLY A 162 15.50 -4.30 -3.73
N GLY A 163 16.09 -4.25 -2.53
CA GLY A 163 17.53 -4.08 -2.36
C GLY A 163 18.34 -5.24 -2.91
N MET A 164 17.92 -6.49 -2.65
CA MET A 164 18.55 -7.68 -3.21
C MET A 164 18.51 -7.68 -4.74
N PHE A 165 17.32 -7.43 -5.34
CA PHE A 165 17.19 -7.32 -6.80
C PHE A 165 18.03 -6.17 -7.36
N ALA A 166 18.08 -5.01 -6.66
CA ALA A 166 18.92 -3.90 -7.08
C ALA A 166 20.41 -4.28 -7.12
N VAL A 167 20.92 -4.97 -6.10
CA VAL A 167 22.31 -5.43 -6.06
C VAL A 167 22.58 -6.46 -7.16
N MET A 168 21.69 -7.44 -7.33
CA MET A 168 21.89 -8.53 -8.30
C MET A 168 21.77 -8.08 -9.75
N LEU A 169 20.78 -7.23 -10.05
CA LEU A 169 20.43 -6.92 -11.44
C LEU A 169 21.18 -5.70 -11.98
N GLN A 170 21.40 -4.65 -11.19
CA GLN A 170 21.96 -3.41 -11.75
C GLN A 170 23.45 -3.54 -12.14
N GLY A 171 24.18 -4.52 -11.57
CA GLY A 171 25.57 -4.77 -11.92
C GLY A 171 25.76 -5.34 -13.34
N GLU A 172 24.87 -6.23 -13.76
CA GLU A 172 24.95 -6.91 -15.07
C GLU A 172 24.02 -6.28 -16.11
N TYR A 173 22.80 -5.89 -15.72
CA TYR A 173 21.73 -5.47 -16.63
C TYR A 173 21.35 -3.98 -16.49
N GLY A 174 22.06 -3.25 -15.62
CA GLY A 174 21.77 -1.85 -15.35
C GLY A 174 20.53 -1.62 -14.49
N TRP A 175 20.35 -0.39 -14.02
CA TRP A 175 19.27 -0.02 -13.09
C TRP A 175 17.86 -0.21 -13.65
N ARG A 176 17.68 -0.15 -14.97
CA ARG A 176 16.38 -0.34 -15.64
C ARG A 176 15.81 -1.72 -15.40
N SER A 177 16.66 -2.73 -15.28
CA SER A 177 16.25 -4.12 -15.01
C SER A 177 15.53 -4.28 -13.67
N VAL A 178 15.85 -3.45 -12.68
CA VAL A 178 15.17 -3.46 -11.36
C VAL A 178 13.72 -3.03 -11.51
N PHE A 179 13.46 -1.96 -12.27
CA PHE A 179 12.09 -1.50 -12.56
C PHE A 179 11.31 -2.49 -13.41
N LEU A 180 11.98 -3.10 -14.40
CA LEU A 180 11.35 -4.13 -15.23
C LEU A 180 10.96 -5.37 -14.41
N ALA A 181 11.84 -5.84 -13.53
CA ALA A 181 11.52 -6.94 -12.62
C ALA A 181 10.33 -6.61 -11.72
N GLY A 182 10.30 -5.41 -11.14
CA GLY A 182 9.16 -4.93 -10.36
C GLY A 182 7.87 -4.88 -11.17
N ALA A 183 7.91 -4.37 -12.41
CA ALA A 183 6.75 -4.33 -13.30
C ALA A 183 6.20 -5.74 -13.61
N ILE A 184 7.09 -6.70 -13.87
CA ILE A 184 6.72 -8.11 -14.12
C ILE A 184 6.07 -8.71 -12.87
N LEU A 185 6.69 -8.56 -11.70
CA LEU A 185 6.15 -9.11 -10.45
C LEU A 185 4.79 -8.52 -10.11
N THR A 186 4.65 -7.19 -10.22
CA THR A 186 3.39 -6.47 -9.94
C THR A 186 2.31 -6.83 -10.97
N GLY A 187 2.68 -6.96 -12.24
CA GLY A 187 1.77 -7.38 -13.32
C GLY A 187 1.26 -8.82 -13.16
N LEU A 188 2.13 -9.76 -12.79
CA LEU A 188 1.74 -11.13 -12.49
C LEU A 188 0.80 -11.17 -11.27
N PHE A 189 1.11 -10.40 -10.25
CA PHE A 189 0.27 -10.33 -9.06
C PHE A 189 -1.09 -9.68 -9.34
N LEU A 190 -1.17 -8.71 -10.27
CA LEU A 190 -2.44 -8.13 -10.71
C LEU A 190 -3.39 -9.20 -11.27
N VAL A 191 -2.88 -10.18 -12.01
CA VAL A 191 -3.69 -11.31 -12.52
C VAL A 191 -4.25 -12.15 -11.37
N LEU A 192 -3.43 -12.42 -10.35
CA LEU A 192 -3.89 -13.16 -9.15
C LEU A 192 -4.95 -12.38 -8.37
N LEU A 193 -4.76 -11.06 -8.20
CA LEU A 193 -5.76 -10.20 -7.57
C LEU A 193 -7.07 -10.17 -8.35
N PHE A 194 -7.01 -10.12 -9.68
CA PHE A 194 -8.21 -10.13 -10.52
C PHE A 194 -9.05 -11.39 -10.29
N ILE A 195 -8.42 -12.53 -10.04
CA ILE A 195 -9.11 -13.83 -9.83
C ILE A 195 -9.63 -13.95 -8.39
N TRP A 196 -8.81 -13.59 -7.38
CA TRP A 196 -9.06 -14.01 -5.99
C TRP A 196 -9.46 -12.89 -5.05
N LEU A 197 -9.18 -11.60 -5.37
CA LEU A 197 -9.50 -10.50 -4.48
C LEU A 197 -11.02 -10.32 -4.37
N PRO A 198 -11.61 -10.45 -3.16
CA PRO A 198 -13.03 -10.19 -2.97
C PRO A 198 -13.33 -8.69 -2.89
N GLU A 199 -14.61 -8.34 -2.95
CA GLU A 199 -15.07 -6.99 -2.68
C GLU A 199 -15.20 -6.74 -1.18
N SER A 200 -15.13 -5.47 -0.77
CA SER A 200 -15.37 -5.04 0.59
C SER A 200 -16.79 -5.41 1.07
N ILE A 201 -16.86 -5.96 2.27
CA ILE A 201 -18.13 -6.34 2.91
C ILE A 201 -18.95 -5.08 3.22
N ASP A 202 -18.29 -4.04 3.75
CA ASP A 202 -18.92 -2.76 4.07
C ASP A 202 -19.45 -2.06 2.81
N PHE A 203 -18.72 -2.15 1.69
CA PHE A 203 -19.19 -1.64 0.42
C PHE A 203 -20.44 -2.38 -0.08
N LEU A 204 -20.43 -3.71 -0.02
CA LEU A 204 -21.58 -4.53 -0.45
C LEU A 204 -22.82 -4.26 0.40
N THR A 205 -22.66 -4.10 1.71
CA THR A 205 -23.78 -3.88 2.63
C THR A 205 -24.30 -2.44 2.60
N THR A 206 -23.42 -1.45 2.39
CA THR A 206 -23.78 -0.03 2.45
C THR A 206 -24.28 0.52 1.12
N LYS A 207 -23.57 0.19 0.01
CA LYS A 207 -23.90 0.70 -1.34
C LYS A 207 -24.87 -0.21 -2.09
N GLN A 208 -24.89 -1.48 -1.74
CA GLN A 208 -25.76 -2.48 -2.34
C GLN A 208 -25.77 -2.44 -3.88
N PRO A 209 -24.60 -2.63 -4.53
CA PRO A 209 -24.54 -2.70 -5.99
C PRO A 209 -25.35 -3.91 -6.50
N LYS A 210 -25.55 -4.00 -7.82
CA LYS A 210 -26.23 -5.15 -8.44
C LYS A 210 -25.58 -6.46 -7.95
N ASN A 211 -26.39 -7.45 -7.55
CA ASN A 211 -25.99 -8.74 -7.04
C ASN A 211 -25.17 -8.67 -5.70
N ALA A 212 -25.31 -7.61 -4.91
CA ALA A 212 -24.60 -7.48 -3.63
C ALA A 212 -24.90 -8.65 -2.68
N GLU A 213 -26.16 -9.06 -2.58
CA GLU A 213 -26.58 -10.18 -1.72
C GLU A 213 -25.96 -11.50 -2.15
N VAL A 214 -25.94 -11.79 -3.45
CA VAL A 214 -25.29 -12.98 -4.01
C VAL A 214 -23.80 -13.01 -3.69
N ARG A 215 -23.11 -11.85 -3.89
CA ARG A 215 -21.68 -11.70 -3.58
C ARG A 215 -21.41 -11.88 -2.09
N LEU A 216 -22.24 -11.29 -1.22
CA LEU A 216 -22.13 -11.38 0.22
C LEU A 216 -22.25 -12.86 0.68
N ASN A 217 -23.23 -13.59 0.16
CA ASN A 217 -23.44 -14.99 0.47
C ASN A 217 -22.33 -15.91 -0.08
N LEU A 218 -21.74 -15.59 -1.23
CA LEU A 218 -20.56 -16.29 -1.74
C LEU A 218 -19.34 -16.07 -0.82
N ILE A 219 -19.14 -14.87 -0.31
CA ILE A 219 -18.09 -14.55 0.65
C ILE A 219 -18.33 -15.31 1.95
N ALA A 220 -19.55 -15.27 2.50
CA ALA A 220 -19.93 -16.01 3.72
C ALA A 220 -19.64 -17.52 3.57
N LYS A 221 -20.02 -18.13 2.45
CA LYS A 221 -19.74 -19.53 2.15
C LYS A 221 -18.23 -19.83 2.12
N LYS A 222 -17.40 -18.95 1.51
CA LYS A 222 -15.94 -19.11 1.47
C LYS A 222 -15.29 -19.00 2.84
N ILE A 223 -15.88 -18.23 3.74
CA ILE A 223 -15.42 -18.08 5.13
C ILE A 223 -15.90 -19.24 6.00
N GLY A 224 -16.84 -20.07 5.53
CA GLY A 224 -17.45 -21.17 6.31
C GLY A 224 -18.61 -20.73 7.19
N LEU A 225 -19.25 -19.61 6.88
CA LEU A 225 -20.45 -19.11 7.54
C LEU A 225 -21.72 -19.46 6.75
N ALA A 226 -22.88 -19.38 7.40
CA ALA A 226 -24.16 -19.54 6.73
C ALA A 226 -24.30 -18.60 5.53
N SER A 227 -25.01 -19.03 4.50
CA SER A 227 -25.14 -18.30 3.21
C SER A 227 -26.58 -17.82 2.96
N ASP A 228 -27.26 -17.40 4.01
CA ASP A 228 -28.64 -16.89 4.00
C ASP A 228 -28.74 -15.43 4.44
N TRP A 229 -27.65 -14.67 4.29
CA TRP A 229 -27.57 -13.28 4.65
C TRP A 229 -28.41 -12.41 3.72
N LYS A 230 -29.32 -11.66 4.30
CA LYS A 230 -30.10 -10.63 3.61
C LYS A 230 -29.43 -9.26 3.79
N LEU A 231 -29.52 -8.45 2.77
CA LEU A 231 -29.06 -7.07 2.89
C LEU A 231 -29.98 -6.31 3.86
N PRO A 232 -29.41 -5.44 4.73
CA PRO A 232 -30.23 -4.55 5.54
C PRO A 232 -31.07 -3.65 4.65
N GLU A 233 -32.24 -3.23 5.10
CA GLU A 233 -33.00 -2.18 4.40
C GLU A 233 -32.10 -0.98 4.15
N LYS A 234 -32.19 -0.38 2.96
CA LYS A 234 -31.48 0.84 2.65
C LYS A 234 -31.94 1.94 3.59
N ILE A 235 -31.28 2.06 4.73
CA ILE A 235 -31.43 3.26 5.54
C ILE A 235 -30.80 4.38 4.70
N GLU A 236 -31.61 5.33 4.25
CA GLU A 236 -31.10 6.60 3.76
C GLU A 236 -30.27 7.20 4.88
N LYS A 237 -28.96 6.97 4.84
CA LYS A 237 -28.06 7.62 5.79
C LYS A 237 -28.26 9.10 5.56
N VAL A 238 -28.91 9.75 6.52
CA VAL A 238 -28.86 11.20 6.64
C VAL A 238 -27.38 11.57 6.47
N LYS A 239 -27.08 12.26 5.39
CA LYS A 239 -25.71 12.67 5.05
C LYS A 239 -25.25 13.74 6.01
N THR A 240 -25.06 13.40 7.26
CA THR A 240 -24.25 14.20 8.18
C THR A 240 -22.79 14.04 7.75
N LYS A 241 -22.46 14.59 6.59
CA LYS A 241 -21.08 14.89 6.27
C LYS A 241 -20.68 15.99 7.22
N LEU A 242 -20.07 15.62 8.33
CA LEU A 242 -19.37 16.58 9.15
C LEU A 242 -18.34 17.25 8.22
N PRO A 243 -18.45 18.57 7.99
CA PRO A 243 -17.53 19.22 7.06
C PRO A 243 -16.11 19.13 7.63
N ILE A 244 -15.12 18.95 6.75
CA ILE A 244 -13.68 18.91 7.13
C ILE A 244 -13.33 20.14 7.99
N SER A 245 -14.02 21.26 7.78
CA SER A 245 -13.88 22.47 8.61
C SER A 245 -14.10 22.25 10.09
N GLN A 246 -14.83 21.22 10.52
CA GLN A 246 -14.98 20.91 11.95
C GLN A 246 -13.67 20.48 12.62
N LEU A 247 -12.72 19.92 11.87
CA LEU A 247 -11.38 19.60 12.39
C LEU A 247 -10.64 20.87 12.83
N PHE A 248 -10.99 22.02 12.27
CA PHE A 248 -10.41 23.33 12.57
C PHE A 248 -11.26 24.14 13.55
N SER A 249 -12.32 23.54 14.14
CA SER A 249 -13.05 24.19 15.24
C SER A 249 -12.18 24.27 16.50
N GLU A 250 -12.47 25.25 17.37
CA GLU A 250 -11.73 25.46 18.62
C GLU A 250 -11.58 24.17 19.45
N LYS A 251 -12.60 23.33 19.46
CA LYS A 251 -12.62 22.06 20.20
C LYS A 251 -11.58 21.05 19.71
N TYR A 252 -11.34 20.97 18.39
CA TYR A 252 -10.49 19.92 17.78
C TYR A 252 -9.19 20.44 17.20
N LEU A 253 -9.02 21.76 17.05
CA LEU A 253 -7.86 22.37 16.38
C LEU A 253 -6.53 21.93 17.00
N HIS A 254 -6.41 22.02 18.32
CA HIS A 254 -5.16 21.66 19.01
C HIS A 254 -4.79 20.19 18.80
N SER A 255 -5.73 19.27 18.99
CA SER A 255 -5.51 17.83 18.76
C SER A 255 -5.21 17.53 17.30
N THR A 256 -5.89 18.19 16.37
CA THR A 256 -5.67 18.02 14.93
C THR A 256 -4.25 18.46 14.56
N LEU A 257 -3.80 19.63 15.00
CA LEU A 257 -2.46 20.13 14.72
C LEU A 257 -1.37 19.28 15.35
N LEU A 258 -1.54 18.83 16.59
CA LEU A 258 -0.60 17.93 17.26
C LEU A 258 -0.44 16.60 16.49
N ILE A 259 -1.56 15.97 16.13
CA ILE A 259 -1.54 14.69 15.40
C ILE A 259 -0.90 14.89 14.03
N TRP A 260 -1.24 15.95 13.32
CA TRP A 260 -0.66 16.23 12.00
C TRP A 260 0.82 16.51 12.07
N THR A 261 1.28 17.31 13.05
CA THR A 261 2.70 17.61 13.24
C THR A 261 3.49 16.37 13.61
N ALA A 262 2.97 15.55 14.53
CA ALA A 262 3.62 14.29 14.93
C ALA A 262 3.71 13.32 13.75
N PHE A 263 2.61 13.14 13.01
CA PHE A 263 2.59 12.25 11.84
C PHE A 263 3.52 12.75 10.74
N PHE A 264 3.53 14.06 10.47
CA PHE A 264 4.44 14.68 9.51
C PHE A 264 5.91 14.42 9.90
N ALA A 265 6.29 14.67 11.15
CA ALA A 265 7.67 14.49 11.62
C ALA A 265 8.12 13.02 11.50
N ILE A 266 7.25 12.06 11.86
CA ILE A 266 7.55 10.63 11.75
C ILE A 266 7.70 10.23 10.28
N MET A 267 6.76 10.61 9.42
CA MET A 267 6.80 10.26 7.99
C MET A 267 7.95 10.94 7.27
N PHE A 268 8.22 12.21 7.58
CA PHE A 268 9.38 12.93 7.04
C PHE A 268 10.69 12.22 7.37
N SER A 269 10.89 11.86 8.64
CA SER A 269 12.08 11.12 9.08
C SER A 269 12.19 9.75 8.41
N PHE A 270 11.10 9.01 8.36
CA PHE A 270 11.05 7.68 7.74
C PHE A 270 11.42 7.73 6.25
N TYR A 271 10.77 8.59 5.47
CA TYR A 271 11.03 8.68 4.03
C TYR A 271 12.38 9.31 3.72
N PHE A 272 12.84 10.29 4.52
CA PHE A 272 14.17 10.85 4.37
C PHE A 272 15.24 9.78 4.56
N ILE A 273 15.21 9.07 5.67
CA ILE A 273 16.18 8.01 5.99
C ILE A 273 16.11 6.92 4.91
N SER A 274 14.94 6.42 4.57
CA SER A 274 14.78 5.32 3.62
C SER A 274 15.25 5.69 2.20
N SER A 275 14.98 6.91 1.75
CA SER A 275 15.29 7.33 0.38
C SER A 275 16.73 7.84 0.20
N TRP A 276 17.28 8.54 1.20
CA TRP A 276 18.57 9.20 1.06
C TRP A 276 19.74 8.41 1.62
N THR A 277 19.53 7.53 2.60
CA THR A 277 20.64 6.79 3.23
C THR A 277 21.52 6.05 2.24
N PRO A 278 21.00 5.27 1.26
CA PRO A 278 21.87 4.58 0.30
C PRO A 278 22.73 5.54 -0.52
N ALA A 279 22.16 6.67 -0.99
CA ALA A 279 22.89 7.65 -1.79
C ALA A 279 23.97 8.37 -0.97
N LEU A 280 23.67 8.78 0.26
CA LEU A 280 24.61 9.46 1.16
C LEU A 280 25.78 8.55 1.57
N LEU A 281 25.52 7.29 1.89
CA LEU A 281 26.54 6.33 2.23
C LEU A 281 27.46 6.01 1.05
N LYS A 282 26.91 5.98 -0.15
CA LYS A 282 27.71 5.84 -1.38
C LYS A 282 28.63 7.06 -1.58
N GLU A 283 28.15 8.27 -1.35
CA GLU A 283 28.97 9.51 -1.41
C GLU A 283 30.04 9.53 -0.30
N ALA A 284 29.75 8.93 0.87
CA ALA A 284 30.72 8.78 1.96
C ALA A 284 31.81 7.71 1.69
N GLY A 285 31.81 7.08 0.51
CA GLY A 285 32.83 6.13 0.06
C GLY A 285 32.50 4.65 0.25
N MET A 286 31.27 4.30 0.67
CA MET A 286 30.84 2.91 0.72
C MET A 286 30.62 2.35 -0.69
N THR A 287 30.73 1.02 -0.83
CA THR A 287 30.33 0.35 -2.09
C THR A 287 28.82 0.43 -2.28
N THR A 288 28.33 0.25 -3.50
CA THR A 288 26.89 0.19 -3.79
C THR A 288 26.20 -0.88 -2.97
N GLU A 289 26.81 -2.06 -2.90
CA GLU A 289 26.33 -3.20 -2.14
C GLU A 289 26.19 -2.90 -0.63
N GLN A 290 27.24 -2.31 -0.04
CA GLN A 290 27.21 -1.90 1.39
C GLN A 290 26.11 -0.85 1.65
N SER A 291 25.99 0.16 0.79
CA SER A 291 25.00 1.23 0.94
C SER A 291 23.57 0.72 0.86
N VAL A 292 23.28 -0.19 -0.08
CA VAL A 292 21.97 -0.86 -0.21
C VAL A 292 21.70 -1.78 0.97
N SER A 293 22.72 -2.52 1.45
CA SER A 293 22.57 -3.41 2.60
C SER A 293 22.16 -2.67 3.88
N VAL A 294 22.66 -1.46 4.12
CA VAL A 294 22.21 -0.63 5.25
C VAL A 294 20.73 -0.26 5.09
N GLY A 295 20.27 0.12 3.89
CA GLY A 295 18.85 0.40 3.62
C GLY A 295 17.95 -0.82 3.87
N MET A 296 18.42 -2.02 3.47
CA MET A 296 17.72 -3.27 3.76
C MET A 296 17.63 -3.55 5.27
N MET A 297 18.69 -3.33 6.04
CA MET A 297 18.69 -3.52 7.50
C MET A 297 17.73 -2.58 8.22
N ILE A 298 17.65 -1.31 7.80
CA ILE A 298 16.66 -0.36 8.33
C ILE A 298 15.24 -0.89 8.10
N SER A 299 14.95 -1.37 6.90
CA SER A 299 13.63 -1.91 6.54
C SER A 299 13.32 -3.20 7.30
N LEU A 300 14.31 -4.07 7.50
CA LEU A 300 14.18 -5.30 8.30
C LEU A 300 13.86 -4.99 9.76
N GLY A 301 14.55 -4.01 10.35
CA GLY A 301 14.26 -3.55 11.70
C GLY A 301 12.82 -3.03 11.85
N GLY A 302 12.33 -2.25 10.90
CA GLY A 302 10.94 -1.80 10.85
C GLY A 302 9.94 -2.97 10.74
N THR A 303 10.24 -3.96 9.91
CA THR A 303 9.45 -5.19 9.75
C THR A 303 9.34 -5.97 11.07
N CYS A 304 10.47 -6.23 11.72
CA CYS A 304 10.49 -6.92 13.02
C CYS A 304 9.70 -6.13 14.08
N GLY A 305 9.89 -4.82 14.13
CA GLY A 305 9.14 -3.94 15.05
C GLY A 305 7.65 -3.99 14.83
N ALA A 306 7.18 -3.96 13.57
CA ALA A 306 5.76 -4.05 13.23
C ALA A 306 5.15 -5.39 13.66
N LEU A 307 5.85 -6.50 13.44
CA LEU A 307 5.37 -7.84 13.83
C LEU A 307 5.32 -8.00 15.37
N ILE A 308 6.36 -7.54 16.09
CA ILE A 308 6.38 -7.56 17.55
C ILE A 308 5.21 -6.74 18.10
N TYR A 309 4.99 -5.53 17.58
CA TYR A 309 3.86 -4.69 17.97
C TYR A 309 2.53 -5.40 17.76
N GLY A 310 2.34 -6.06 16.62
CA GLY A 310 1.11 -6.78 16.32
C GLY A 310 0.83 -8.01 17.18
N LEU A 311 1.86 -8.59 17.79
CA LEU A 311 1.71 -9.69 18.75
C LEU A 311 1.40 -9.19 20.17
N LEU A 312 1.81 -7.95 20.49
CA LEU A 312 1.63 -7.35 21.82
C LEU A 312 0.30 -6.55 21.92
N ALA A 313 -0.25 -6.08 20.80
CA ALA A 313 -1.49 -5.29 20.72
C ALA A 313 -2.74 -6.17 20.61
#